data_38686cfa8e41db9c5a586395b35fc459
#
_entry.id   38686cfa8e41db9c5a586395b35fc459
#
_cell.length_a   1.000
_cell.length_b   1.000
_cell.length_c   1.000
_cell.angle_alpha   90.00
_cell.angle_beta   90.00
_cell.angle_gamma   90.00
#
_symmetry.space_group_name_H-M   'P 1'
#
loop_
_entity.id
_entity.type
_entity.pdbx_description
1 polymer ?
#
loop_
_entity_poly.entity_id
_entity_poly.type
_entity_poly.pdbx_seq_one_letter_code
_entity_poly.pdbx_strand_id
1 'polypeptide(L)'
;MIATLIVNCIAVVLALLAMDHRLRYLLNFAFLIFAVFLGIRYMWGNDMPGYYRMYVEFNAGSGDIFDLESIDYRGGKEYGWIILNILCKPIGFLGLQIVLSIFQNYVVYSFIKRNVNPRWYWFATFLYCFGANYMVLSASMMRQSLAMMIFLYACPYIAKKKIIPSVLLVL
;
A
#
# COMPACT_ATOMS: atom_id res chain seq x y z
N MET A 1 6.11 14.37 -11.33
CA MET A 1 4.96 15.24 -10.96
C MET A 1 3.82 15.19 -11.98
N ILE A 2 4.05 15.51 -13.25
CA ILE A 2 2.98 15.51 -14.28
C ILE A 2 2.32 14.14 -14.44
N ALA A 3 3.07 13.06 -14.53
CA ALA A 3 2.54 11.70 -14.66
C ALA A 3 1.60 11.32 -13.50
N THR A 4 1.96 11.66 -12.27
CA THR A 4 1.13 11.45 -11.08
C THR A 4 -0.18 12.20 -11.17
N LEU A 5 -0.14 13.46 -11.61
CA LEU A 5 -1.33 14.28 -11.78
C LEU A 5 -2.27 13.66 -12.84
N ILE A 6 -1.72 13.22 -13.96
CA ILE A 6 -2.49 12.57 -15.03
C ILE A 6 -3.17 11.31 -14.51
N VAL A 7 -2.42 10.44 -13.82
CA VAL A 7 -2.96 9.18 -13.26
C VAL A 7 -4.07 9.48 -12.24
N ASN A 8 -3.88 10.47 -11.36
CA ASN A 8 -4.88 10.88 -10.39
C ASN A 8 -6.16 11.39 -11.08
N CYS A 9 -6.02 12.24 -12.09
CA CYS A 9 -7.17 12.75 -12.84
C CYS A 9 -7.93 11.63 -13.56
N ILE A 10 -7.22 10.70 -14.21
CA ILE A 10 -7.83 9.54 -14.88
C ILE A 10 -8.61 8.69 -13.86
N ALA A 11 -8.03 8.41 -12.71
CA ALA A 11 -8.67 7.59 -11.70
C ALA A 11 -9.92 8.25 -11.11
N VAL A 12 -9.90 9.57 -10.88
CA VAL A 12 -11.08 10.31 -10.43
C VAL A 12 -12.18 10.30 -11.50
N VAL A 13 -11.84 10.48 -12.78
CA VAL A 13 -12.80 10.40 -13.89
C VAL A 13 -13.42 9.00 -13.97
N LEU A 14 -12.62 7.94 -13.87
CA LEU A 14 -13.13 6.56 -13.85
C LEU A 14 -14.06 6.31 -12.65
N ALA A 15 -13.70 6.82 -11.47
CA ALA A 15 -14.54 6.72 -10.28
C ALA A 15 -15.84 7.53 -10.41
N LEU A 16 -15.83 8.66 -11.13
CA LEU A 16 -17.02 9.47 -11.44
C LEU A 16 -17.94 8.71 -12.39
N LEU A 17 -17.41 8.09 -13.44
CA LEU A 17 -18.17 7.24 -14.34
C LEU A 17 -18.75 6.00 -13.64
N ALA A 18 -18.06 5.48 -12.61
CA ALA A 18 -18.52 4.36 -11.81
C ALA A 18 -19.76 4.66 -10.93
N MET A 19 -20.25 5.89 -10.92
CA MET A 19 -21.55 6.25 -10.31
C MET A 19 -22.71 5.57 -11.03
N ASP A 20 -22.60 5.37 -12.33
CA ASP A 20 -23.58 4.59 -13.08
C ASP A 20 -23.48 3.12 -12.67
N HIS A 21 -24.63 2.52 -12.39
CA HIS A 21 -24.72 1.11 -11.98
C HIS A 21 -24.07 0.16 -13.01
N ARG A 22 -24.17 0.48 -14.28
CA ARG A 22 -23.62 -0.31 -15.39
C ARG A 22 -22.10 -0.23 -15.47
N LEU A 23 -21.49 0.85 -14.98
CA LEU A 23 -20.08 1.18 -15.10
C LEU A 23 -19.30 1.03 -13.77
N ARG A 24 -19.90 0.42 -12.76
CA ARG A 24 -19.26 0.23 -11.42
C ARG A 24 -17.92 -0.50 -11.47
N TYR A 25 -17.68 -1.29 -12.48
CA TYR A 25 -16.40 -1.98 -12.67
C TYR A 25 -15.25 -1.00 -12.96
N LEU A 26 -15.53 0.22 -13.42
CA LEU A 26 -14.52 1.25 -13.68
C LEU A 26 -13.76 1.67 -12.40
N LEU A 27 -14.39 1.56 -11.23
CA LEU A 27 -13.68 1.77 -9.96
C LEU A 27 -12.54 0.74 -9.79
N ASN A 28 -12.75 -0.50 -10.21
CA ASN A 28 -11.71 -1.53 -10.16
C ASN A 28 -10.52 -1.14 -11.04
N PHE A 29 -10.81 -0.62 -12.26
CA PHE A 29 -9.76 -0.16 -13.17
C PHE A 29 -9.02 1.06 -12.62
N ALA A 30 -9.68 1.99 -11.96
CA ALA A 30 -9.03 3.13 -11.32
C ALA A 30 -7.98 2.66 -10.31
N PHE A 31 -8.33 1.72 -9.42
CA PHE A 31 -7.41 1.19 -8.42
C PHE A 31 -6.37 0.24 -9.00
N LEU A 32 -6.67 -0.46 -10.10
CA LEU A 32 -5.68 -1.24 -10.84
C LEU A 32 -4.59 -0.32 -11.45
N ILE A 33 -5.01 0.80 -12.03
CA ILE A 33 -4.06 1.80 -12.58
C ILE A 33 -3.15 2.33 -11.46
N PHE A 34 -3.68 2.61 -10.27
CA PHE A 34 -2.85 3.01 -9.12
C PHE A 34 -1.88 1.89 -8.70
N ALA A 35 -2.36 0.65 -8.61
CA ALA A 35 -1.53 -0.47 -8.24
C ALA A 35 -0.36 -0.66 -9.20
N VAL A 36 -0.62 -0.57 -10.51
CA VAL A 36 0.44 -0.65 -11.53
C VAL A 36 1.37 0.56 -11.44
N PHE A 37 0.83 1.77 -11.43
CA PHE A 37 1.62 3.00 -11.40
C PHE A 37 2.56 3.08 -10.19
N LEU A 38 2.06 2.78 -9.00
CA LEU A 38 2.86 2.78 -7.78
C LEU A 38 3.79 1.57 -7.68
N GLY A 39 3.43 0.42 -8.28
CA GLY A 39 4.23 -0.80 -8.26
C GLY A 39 5.47 -0.70 -9.16
N ILE A 40 5.37 -0.07 -10.33
CA ILE A 40 6.48 0.03 -11.29
C ILE A 40 7.36 1.28 -11.09
N ARG A 41 7.05 2.11 -10.07
CA ARG A 41 7.87 3.29 -9.80
C ARG A 41 9.32 2.91 -9.49
N TYR A 42 10.27 3.59 -10.12
CA TYR A 42 11.69 3.38 -9.84
C TYR A 42 12.24 4.57 -9.08
N MET A 43 12.84 4.31 -7.88
CA MET A 43 13.52 5.32 -7.04
C MET A 43 12.77 6.65 -6.86
N TRP A 44 11.44 6.60 -6.88
CA TRP A 44 10.60 7.78 -6.70
C TRP A 44 10.21 7.95 -5.23
N GLY A 45 10.58 9.09 -4.66
CA GLY A 45 10.42 9.43 -3.25
C GLY A 45 11.75 9.50 -2.52
N ASN A 46 11.84 10.41 -1.54
CA ASN A 46 13.08 10.69 -0.81
C ASN A 46 13.58 9.48 -0.02
N ASP A 47 12.68 8.63 0.45
CA ASP A 47 13.02 7.49 1.32
C ASP A 47 13.36 6.22 0.54
N MET A 48 13.09 6.20 -0.78
CA MET A 48 13.28 5.00 -1.61
C MET A 48 14.72 4.49 -1.64
N PRO A 49 15.77 5.33 -1.74
CA PRO A 49 17.14 4.87 -1.65
C PRO A 49 17.47 4.21 -0.30
N GLY A 50 16.85 4.72 0.79
CA GLY A 50 16.95 4.14 2.12
C GLY A 50 16.34 2.74 2.18
N TYR A 51 15.14 2.56 1.65
CA TYR A 51 14.47 1.25 1.60
C TYR A 51 15.22 0.24 0.71
N TYR A 52 15.76 0.68 -0.41
CA TYR A 52 16.58 -0.18 -1.25
C TYR A 52 17.84 -0.66 -0.51
N ARG A 53 18.52 0.25 0.22
CA ARG A 53 19.68 -0.10 1.04
C ARG A 53 19.32 -1.12 2.12
N MET A 54 18.23 -0.89 2.86
CA MET A 54 17.71 -1.84 3.84
C MET A 54 17.43 -3.21 3.21
N TYR A 55 16.76 -3.23 2.06
CA TYR A 55 16.48 -4.46 1.34
C TYR A 55 17.75 -5.24 1.01
N VAL A 56 18.80 -4.55 0.54
CA VAL A 56 20.09 -5.16 0.24
C VAL A 56 20.76 -5.68 1.52
N GLU A 57 20.80 -4.90 2.59
CA GLU A 57 21.37 -5.28 3.88
C GLU A 57 20.68 -6.51 4.48
N PHE A 58 19.36 -6.55 4.50
CA PHE A 58 18.61 -7.71 5.02
C PHE A 58 18.79 -8.99 4.19
N ASN A 59 19.10 -8.85 2.91
CA ASN A 59 19.28 -9.98 2.00
C ASN A 59 20.75 -10.32 1.72
N ALA A 60 21.72 -9.55 2.23
CA ALA A 60 23.17 -9.79 2.06
C ALA A 60 23.71 -10.89 2.98
N GLY A 61 23.05 -11.13 4.13
CA GLY A 61 23.40 -12.22 5.05
C GLY A 61 22.88 -13.59 4.58
N SER A 62 22.92 -14.57 5.47
CA SER A 62 22.36 -15.93 5.23
C SER A 62 20.87 -15.89 4.85
N GLY A 63 20.19 -14.78 5.13
CA GLY A 63 18.77 -14.57 4.83
C GLY A 63 17.87 -15.53 5.59
N ASP A 64 18.37 -16.09 6.69
CA ASP A 64 17.60 -16.99 7.53
C ASP A 64 16.57 -16.20 8.35
N ILE A 65 15.31 -16.52 8.12
CA ILE A 65 14.17 -15.94 8.87
C ILE A 65 14.31 -16.26 10.37
N PHE A 66 15.08 -17.29 10.72
CA PHE A 66 15.28 -17.74 12.10
C PHE A 66 16.41 -17.00 12.83
N ASP A 67 17.27 -16.26 12.11
CA ASP A 67 18.39 -15.51 12.69
C ASP A 67 18.20 -13.99 12.61
N LEU A 68 17.01 -13.54 12.99
CA LEU A 68 16.64 -12.12 12.99
C LEU A 68 17.46 -11.29 13.98
N GLU A 69 18.09 -11.93 14.98
CA GLU A 69 18.90 -11.24 15.98
C GLU A 69 20.26 -10.80 15.43
N SER A 70 20.78 -11.50 14.42
CA SER A 70 22.04 -11.15 13.76
C SER A 70 21.96 -9.91 12.87
N ILE A 71 20.73 -9.47 12.54
CA ILE A 71 20.49 -8.30 11.70
C ILE A 71 20.57 -7.05 12.58
N ASP A 72 21.76 -6.48 12.68
CA ASP A 72 21.97 -5.21 13.36
C ASP A 72 21.52 -4.04 12.48
N TYR A 73 20.29 -3.59 12.73
CA TYR A 73 19.72 -2.45 12.03
C TYR A 73 19.58 -1.23 12.95
N ARG A 74 20.22 -0.12 12.58
CA ARG A 74 20.26 1.14 13.35
C ARG A 74 18.89 1.80 13.60
N GLY A 75 17.82 1.34 12.93
CA GLY A 75 16.46 1.91 13.01
C GLY A 75 15.51 1.21 13.97
N GLY A 76 15.99 0.26 14.76
CA GLY A 76 15.15 -0.58 15.64
C GLY A 76 14.71 -1.89 14.99
N LYS A 77 14.35 -2.87 15.81
CA LYS A 77 14.01 -4.24 15.37
C LYS A 77 12.54 -4.31 14.92
N GLU A 78 12.25 -3.83 13.71
CA GLU A 78 10.93 -3.99 13.09
C GLU A 78 10.83 -5.36 12.40
N TYR A 79 10.64 -6.42 13.17
CA TYR A 79 10.65 -7.80 12.68
C TYR A 79 9.71 -8.04 11.49
N GLY A 80 8.50 -7.48 11.52
CA GLY A 80 7.54 -7.63 10.42
C GLY A 80 8.05 -7.07 9.09
N TRP A 81 8.76 -5.93 9.12
CA TRP A 81 9.38 -5.35 7.94
C TRP A 81 10.55 -6.18 7.43
N ILE A 82 11.41 -6.68 8.33
CA ILE A 82 12.55 -7.54 8.00
C ILE A 82 12.06 -8.82 7.34
N ILE A 83 11.10 -9.52 7.95
CA ILE A 83 10.51 -10.76 7.42
C ILE A 83 9.93 -10.52 6.02
N LEU A 84 9.20 -9.43 5.82
CA LEU A 84 8.62 -9.11 4.51
C LEU A 84 9.70 -8.92 3.43
N ASN A 85 10.81 -8.25 3.77
CA ASN A 85 11.94 -8.08 2.84
C ASN A 85 12.60 -9.41 2.49
N ILE A 86 12.80 -10.30 3.47
CA ILE A 86 13.39 -11.63 3.28
C ILE A 86 12.45 -12.51 2.42
N LEU A 87 11.16 -12.51 2.69
CA LEU A 87 10.17 -13.24 1.89
C LEU A 87 10.11 -12.78 0.44
N CYS A 88 10.34 -11.48 0.21
CA CYS A 88 10.39 -10.91 -1.13
C CYS A 88 11.76 -11.04 -1.82
N LYS A 89 12.76 -11.68 -1.18
CA LYS A 89 14.10 -11.92 -1.77
C LYS A 89 14.03 -12.53 -3.18
N PRO A 90 13.24 -13.61 -3.42
CA PRO A 90 13.21 -14.26 -4.74
C PRO A 90 12.62 -13.39 -5.87
N ILE A 91 11.77 -12.42 -5.55
CA ILE A 91 11.12 -11.54 -6.54
C ILE A 91 11.81 -10.18 -6.67
N GLY A 92 12.83 -9.92 -5.86
CA GLY A 92 13.60 -8.68 -5.88
C GLY A 92 12.88 -7.48 -5.25
N PHE A 93 13.60 -6.37 -5.16
CA PHE A 93 13.06 -5.12 -4.58
C PHE A 93 11.86 -4.57 -5.35
N LEU A 94 11.88 -4.66 -6.69
CA LEU A 94 10.73 -4.29 -7.52
C LEU A 94 9.50 -5.14 -7.20
N GLY A 95 9.70 -6.45 -7.00
CA GLY A 95 8.64 -7.37 -6.60
C GLY A 95 8.02 -6.98 -5.25
N LEU A 96 8.84 -6.60 -4.27
CA LEU A 96 8.37 -6.06 -2.98
C LEU A 96 7.50 -4.82 -3.19
N GLN A 97 7.93 -3.87 -4.04
CA GLN A 97 7.14 -2.67 -4.35
C GLN A 97 5.79 -3.00 -4.97
N ILE A 98 5.77 -3.95 -5.93
CA ILE A 98 4.54 -4.38 -6.60
C ILE A 98 3.57 -5.02 -5.59
N VAL A 99 4.06 -5.93 -4.74
CA VAL A 99 3.25 -6.60 -3.71
C VAL A 99 2.63 -5.57 -2.75
N LEU A 100 3.44 -4.63 -2.26
CA LEU A 100 2.95 -3.57 -1.38
C LEU A 100 1.94 -2.67 -2.07
N SER A 101 2.19 -2.30 -3.31
CA SER A 101 1.28 -1.45 -4.09
C SER A 101 -0.07 -2.11 -4.33
N ILE A 102 -0.08 -3.39 -4.70
CA ILE A 102 -1.32 -4.17 -4.88
C ILE A 102 -2.09 -4.24 -3.56
N PHE A 103 -1.42 -4.59 -2.46
CA PHE A 103 -2.05 -4.69 -1.15
C PHE A 103 -2.67 -3.36 -0.71
N GLN A 104 -1.90 -2.26 -0.78
CA GLN A 104 -2.36 -0.93 -0.38
C GLN A 104 -3.59 -0.48 -1.17
N ASN A 105 -3.53 -0.59 -2.49
CA ASN A 105 -4.64 -0.18 -3.34
C ASN A 105 -5.87 -1.08 -3.20
N TYR A 106 -5.67 -2.37 -2.97
CA TYR A 106 -6.76 -3.30 -2.67
C TYR A 106 -7.48 -2.96 -1.36
N VAL A 107 -6.73 -2.60 -0.31
CA VAL A 107 -7.31 -2.22 0.98
C VAL A 107 -8.15 -0.95 0.85
N VAL A 108 -7.61 0.10 0.21
CA VAL A 108 -8.35 1.34 -0.01
C VAL A 108 -9.58 1.13 -0.87
N TYR A 109 -9.45 0.40 -1.98
CA TYR A 109 -10.57 0.01 -2.83
C TYR A 109 -11.67 -0.71 -2.05
N SER A 110 -11.28 -1.73 -1.27
CA SER A 110 -12.23 -2.51 -0.47
C SER A 110 -12.92 -1.66 0.58
N PHE A 111 -12.18 -0.74 1.22
CA PHE A 111 -12.74 0.20 2.18
C PHE A 111 -13.77 1.13 1.55
N ILE A 112 -13.43 1.75 0.41
CA ILE A 112 -14.34 2.63 -0.34
C ILE A 112 -15.59 1.86 -0.76
N LYS A 113 -15.42 0.68 -1.36
CA LYS A 113 -16.55 -0.12 -1.86
C LYS A 113 -17.51 -0.57 -0.76
N ARG A 114 -17.01 -0.80 0.46
CA ARG A 114 -17.84 -1.27 1.59
C ARG A 114 -18.52 -0.14 2.37
N ASN A 115 -17.87 1.01 2.47
CA ASN A 115 -18.27 2.06 3.42
C ASN A 115 -18.81 3.32 2.74
N VAL A 116 -18.59 3.50 1.44
CA VAL A 116 -18.98 4.69 0.70
C VAL A 116 -20.16 4.37 -0.22
N ASN A 117 -21.16 5.26 -0.28
CA ASN A 117 -22.24 5.13 -1.24
C ASN A 117 -21.67 5.30 -2.66
N PRO A 118 -22.10 4.51 -3.66
CA PRO A 118 -21.64 4.61 -5.04
C PRO A 118 -21.65 6.01 -5.64
N ARG A 119 -22.62 6.86 -5.25
CA ARG A 119 -22.69 8.26 -5.68
C ARG A 119 -21.48 9.11 -5.26
N TRP A 120 -20.73 8.67 -4.25
CA TRP A 120 -19.60 9.38 -3.68
C TRP A 120 -18.24 8.70 -3.95
N TYR A 121 -18.19 7.67 -4.82
CA TYR A 121 -16.94 6.98 -5.16
C TYR A 121 -15.88 7.95 -5.72
N TRP A 122 -16.31 8.86 -6.60
CA TRP A 122 -15.41 9.87 -7.17
C TRP A 122 -14.80 10.78 -6.11
N PHE A 123 -15.60 11.19 -5.12
CA PHE A 123 -15.13 12.07 -4.05
C PHE A 123 -14.18 11.34 -3.10
N ALA A 124 -14.46 10.10 -2.74
CA ALA A 124 -13.55 9.27 -1.94
C ALA A 124 -12.23 9.02 -2.67
N THR A 125 -12.29 8.74 -3.98
CA THR A 125 -11.09 8.59 -4.82
C THR A 125 -10.33 9.91 -4.94
N PHE A 126 -11.02 11.02 -5.11
CA PHE A 126 -10.42 12.36 -5.10
C PHE A 126 -9.68 12.66 -3.79
N LEU A 127 -10.30 12.37 -2.65
CA LEU A 127 -9.65 12.53 -1.34
C LEU A 127 -8.41 11.63 -1.19
N TYR A 128 -8.46 10.41 -1.72
CA TYR A 128 -7.30 9.52 -1.73
C TYR A 128 -6.16 10.08 -2.58
N CYS A 129 -6.46 10.63 -3.74
CA CYS A 129 -5.47 11.18 -4.68
C CYS A 129 -4.87 12.51 -4.24
N PHE A 130 -5.72 13.42 -3.75
CA PHE A 130 -5.37 14.83 -3.54
C PHE A 130 -5.47 15.24 -2.07
N GLY A 131 -6.15 14.45 -1.22
CA GLY A 131 -6.29 14.72 0.20
C GLY A 131 -5.07 14.25 0.98
N ALA A 132 -4.65 15.04 1.97
CA ALA A 132 -3.68 14.70 3.03
C ALA A 132 -2.42 13.91 2.59
N ASN A 133 -2.00 14.03 1.34
CA ASN A 133 -0.82 13.34 0.77
C ASN A 133 -0.85 11.79 0.87
N TYR A 134 -2.00 11.14 0.99
CA TYR A 134 -2.07 9.68 1.11
C TYR A 134 -1.33 8.94 -0.01
N MET A 135 -1.44 9.44 -1.24
CA MET A 135 -0.73 8.83 -2.37
C MET A 135 0.79 9.07 -2.27
N VAL A 136 1.22 10.23 -1.78
CA VAL A 136 2.64 10.53 -1.54
C VAL A 136 3.20 9.65 -0.42
N LEU A 137 2.44 9.44 0.66
CA LEU A 137 2.80 8.52 1.74
C LEU A 137 2.96 7.09 1.20
N SER A 138 2.00 6.61 0.42
CA SER A 138 2.07 5.28 -0.21
C SER A 138 3.25 5.15 -1.17
N ALA A 139 3.67 6.25 -1.78
CA ALA A 139 4.76 6.28 -2.72
C ALA A 139 6.14 6.41 -2.06
N SER A 140 6.27 7.16 -0.98
CA SER A 140 7.54 7.51 -0.35
C SER A 140 7.80 6.69 0.92
N MET A 141 6.82 6.57 1.81
CA MET A 141 6.97 5.97 3.14
C MET A 141 6.37 4.56 3.18
N MET A 142 7.09 3.57 2.61
CA MET A 142 6.57 2.20 2.42
C MET A 142 6.13 1.53 3.73
N ARG A 143 6.91 1.65 4.81
CA ARG A 143 6.59 1.04 6.12
C ARG A 143 5.36 1.66 6.76
N GLN A 144 5.33 2.99 6.81
CA GLN A 144 4.22 3.71 7.42
C GLN A 144 2.91 3.50 6.65
N SER A 145 2.96 3.51 5.33
CA SER A 145 1.78 3.24 4.51
C SER A 145 1.29 1.81 4.68
N LEU A 146 2.19 0.83 4.81
CA LEU A 146 1.82 -0.55 5.10
C LEU A 146 1.09 -0.66 6.44
N ALA A 147 1.64 -0.07 7.50
CA ALA A 147 1.01 -0.06 8.83
C ALA A 147 -0.38 0.58 8.81
N MET A 148 -0.52 1.72 8.12
CA MET A 148 -1.83 2.39 7.95
C MET A 148 -2.83 1.51 7.20
N MET A 149 -2.40 0.79 6.16
CA MET A 149 -3.28 -0.10 5.40
C MET A 149 -3.68 -1.34 6.20
N ILE A 150 -2.77 -1.91 6.97
CA ILE A 150 -3.09 -3.01 7.91
C ILE A 150 -4.14 -2.54 8.92
N PHE A 151 -3.94 -1.36 9.51
CA PHE A 151 -4.91 -0.76 10.44
C PHE A 151 -6.27 -0.52 9.76
N LEU A 152 -6.29 0.07 8.57
CA LEU A 152 -7.52 0.30 7.81
C LEU A 152 -8.25 -1.02 7.48
N TYR A 153 -7.51 -2.07 7.18
CA TYR A 153 -8.05 -3.40 6.96
C TYR A 153 -8.64 -4.02 8.24
N ALA A 154 -8.03 -3.73 9.39
CA ALA A 154 -8.50 -4.20 10.71
C ALA A 154 -9.76 -3.45 11.20
N CYS A 155 -10.01 -2.20 10.77
CA CYS A 155 -11.15 -1.39 11.23
C CYS A 155 -12.50 -2.11 11.25
N PRO A 156 -12.93 -2.86 10.22
CA PRO A 156 -14.21 -3.57 10.26
C PRO A 156 -14.29 -4.66 11.32
N TYR A 157 -13.17 -5.27 11.69
CA TYR A 157 -13.11 -6.31 12.74
C TYR A 157 -13.19 -5.66 14.12
N ILE A 158 -12.51 -4.52 14.29
CA ILE A 158 -12.57 -3.70 15.50
C ILE A 158 -14.01 -3.24 15.74
N ALA A 159 -14.67 -2.70 14.72
CA ALA A 159 -16.04 -2.23 14.80
C ALA A 159 -17.03 -3.35 15.18
N LYS A 160 -16.76 -4.59 14.77
CA LYS A 160 -17.56 -5.78 15.12
C LYS A 160 -17.15 -6.42 16.45
N LYS A 161 -16.29 -5.77 17.24
CA LYS A 161 -15.76 -6.27 18.53
C LYS A 161 -15.09 -7.64 18.42
N LYS A 162 -14.55 -8.00 17.27
CA LYS A 162 -13.78 -9.24 17.07
C LYS A 162 -12.33 -8.98 17.48
N ILE A 163 -12.03 -9.10 18.78
CA ILE A 163 -10.74 -8.74 19.37
C ILE A 163 -9.59 -9.56 18.78
N ILE A 164 -9.75 -10.89 18.68
CA ILE A 164 -8.68 -11.80 18.23
C ILE A 164 -8.14 -11.42 16.84
N PRO A 165 -8.96 -11.34 15.76
CA PRO A 165 -8.43 -10.97 14.45
C PRO A 165 -7.93 -9.52 14.38
N SER A 166 -8.45 -8.63 15.23
CA SER A 166 -7.96 -7.24 15.29
C SER A 166 -6.55 -7.15 15.86
N VAL A 167 -6.29 -7.88 16.95
CA VAL A 167 -4.97 -7.93 17.59
C VAL A 167 -3.94 -8.59 16.70
N LEU A 168 -4.28 -9.73 16.06
CA LEU A 168 -3.39 -10.44 15.12
C LEU A 168 -3.01 -9.63 13.88
N LEU A 169 -3.84 -8.65 13.49
CA LEU A 169 -3.54 -7.79 12.34
C LEU A 169 -2.70 -6.56 12.70
N VAL A 170 -2.69 -6.15 13.97
CA VAL A 170 -2.02 -4.92 14.42
C VAL A 170 -0.68 -5.21 15.11
N LEU A 171 -0.49 -6.43 15.64
CA LEU A 171 0.79 -6.94 16.17
C LEU A 171 1.71 -7.40 15.05
#